data_3e4a1f02f0a15ec5372aeb2b3038e0d7
#
_entry.id   3e4a1f02f0a15ec5372aeb2b3038e0d7
#
_cell.length_a   1.000
_cell.length_b   1.000
_cell.length_c   1.000
_cell.angle_alpha   90.00
_cell.angle_beta   90.00
_cell.angle_gamma   90.00
#
_symmetry.space_group_name_H-M   'P 1'
#
loop_
_entity.id
_entity.type
_entity.pdbx_description
1 polymer ?
#
loop_
_entity_poly.entity_id
_entity_poly.type
_entity_poly.pdbx_seq_one_letter_code
_entity_poly.pdbx_strand_id
1 'polypeptide(L)'
;GKSTLLNTLAPALNRETGQIERRKMQCAVIIQYRVKVLIPETEAWMPGQERPPYVLRNMTGAEIDYTILDVDREGGVAIGSRRMAMLARRHFFDAARNGHELGEKLTCRVLSVGPKRCLVECGGRDMSLSQKDLTYTATPDLRERYHPGQALDCILKEYNRQTGQMWVSVKETMANPFFGAIKRPPIGSRRQAVISGKYGGGVFCTLPDETV
;
A
#
# COMPACT_ATOMS: atom_id res chain seq x y z
N GLY A 1 -9.72 12.21 1.59
CA GLY A 1 -11.08 11.77 1.90
C GLY A 1 -11.18 10.26 2.07
N LYS A 2 -12.02 9.81 2.99
CA LYS A 2 -12.22 8.35 3.18
C LYS A 2 -12.97 7.78 1.97
N SER A 3 -12.38 6.80 1.29
CA SER A 3 -13.00 6.15 0.14
C SER A 3 -14.02 5.09 0.58
N THR A 4 -15.15 5.05 -0.11
CA THR A 4 -16.17 4.01 0.01
C THR A 4 -16.29 3.31 -1.34
N LEU A 5 -16.61 2.02 -1.37
CA LEU A 5 -16.76 1.27 -2.61
C LEU A 5 -18.19 1.42 -3.16
N LEU A 6 -18.33 1.69 -4.44
CA LEU A 6 -19.58 1.68 -5.18
C LEU A 6 -19.50 0.71 -6.36
N ASN A 7 -20.52 -0.13 -6.52
CA ASN A 7 -20.71 -0.89 -7.75
C ASN A 7 -21.66 -0.08 -8.64
N THR A 8 -21.19 0.31 -9.81
CA THR A 8 -21.99 1.01 -10.81
C THR A 8 -22.07 0.22 -12.11
N LEU A 9 -23.08 0.48 -12.90
CA LEU A 9 -23.18 -0.03 -14.27
C LEU A 9 -22.60 1.02 -15.19
N ALA A 10 -21.48 0.70 -15.83
CA ALA A 10 -20.84 1.56 -16.82
C ALA A 10 -20.96 0.96 -18.23
N PRO A 11 -21.13 1.79 -19.26
CA PRO A 11 -21.03 1.33 -20.64
C PRO A 11 -19.60 0.87 -20.88
N ALA A 12 -19.42 -0.34 -21.41
CA ALA A 12 -18.14 -0.91 -21.77
C ALA A 12 -18.24 -1.48 -23.20
N LEU A 13 -17.23 -1.19 -24.03
CA LEU A 13 -17.14 -1.78 -25.36
C LEU A 13 -16.73 -3.24 -25.23
N ASN A 14 -17.60 -4.15 -25.65
CA ASN A 14 -17.23 -5.55 -25.82
C ASN A 14 -16.33 -5.66 -27.05
N ARG A 15 -15.05 -6.01 -26.84
CA ARG A 15 -14.05 -6.07 -27.91
C ARG A 15 -14.27 -7.21 -28.92
N GLU A 16 -15.04 -8.23 -28.52
CA GLU A 16 -15.34 -9.37 -29.39
C GLU A 16 -16.56 -9.09 -30.28
N THR A 17 -17.58 -8.42 -29.74
CA THR A 17 -18.83 -8.15 -30.46
C THR A 17 -18.91 -6.73 -31.05
N GLY A 18 -18.03 -5.82 -30.62
CA GLY A 18 -18.07 -4.39 -31.03
C GLY A 18 -19.26 -3.61 -30.44
N GLN A 19 -20.07 -4.23 -29.56
CA GLN A 19 -21.26 -3.60 -28.98
C GLN A 19 -20.95 -2.97 -27.64
N ILE A 20 -21.71 -1.93 -27.27
CA ILE A 20 -21.64 -1.30 -25.96
C ILE A 20 -22.57 -2.07 -25.02
N GLU A 21 -21.97 -2.75 -24.05
CA GLU A 21 -22.68 -3.49 -23.01
C GLU A 21 -22.57 -2.74 -21.67
N ARG A 22 -23.59 -2.89 -20.80
CA ARG A 22 -23.53 -2.38 -19.43
C ARG A 22 -22.79 -3.40 -18.55
N ARG A 23 -21.57 -3.08 -18.16
CA ARG A 23 -20.76 -3.92 -17.28
C ARG A 23 -20.78 -3.35 -15.86
N LYS A 24 -20.88 -4.25 -14.87
CA LYS A 24 -20.67 -3.86 -13.47
C LYS A 24 -19.21 -3.46 -13.29
N MET A 25 -18.97 -2.25 -12.84
CA MET A 25 -17.66 -1.70 -12.57
C MET A 25 -17.58 -1.30 -11.10
N GLN A 26 -16.47 -1.61 -10.46
CA GLN A 26 -16.19 -1.13 -9.11
C GLN A 26 -15.55 0.25 -9.19
N CYS A 27 -16.01 1.16 -8.33
CA CYS A 27 -15.43 2.48 -8.20
C CYS A 27 -15.07 2.71 -6.74
N ALA A 28 -13.90 3.30 -6.48
CA ALA A 28 -13.67 3.98 -5.21
C ALA A 28 -14.46 5.29 -5.23
N VAL A 29 -15.15 5.58 -4.12
CA VAL A 29 -15.93 6.82 -3.96
C VAL A 29 -15.26 7.68 -2.91
N ILE A 30 -14.94 8.90 -3.28
CA ILE A 30 -14.41 9.91 -2.38
C ILE A 30 -15.47 11.01 -2.26
N ILE A 31 -15.82 11.37 -1.04
CA ILE A 31 -16.75 12.47 -0.79
C ILE A 31 -15.91 13.65 -0.29
N GLN A 32 -15.88 14.71 -1.07
CA GLN A 32 -15.18 15.94 -0.74
C GLN A 32 -16.06 17.14 -1.06
N TYR A 33 -16.30 18.02 -0.08
CA TYR A 33 -17.08 19.24 -0.25
C TYR A 33 -18.46 19.03 -0.93
N ARG A 34 -19.18 17.96 -0.57
CA ARG A 34 -20.49 17.57 -1.15
C ARG A 34 -20.44 17.03 -2.59
N VAL A 35 -19.27 16.93 -3.19
CA VAL A 35 -19.08 16.30 -4.49
C VAL A 35 -18.64 14.86 -4.29
N LYS A 36 -19.25 13.95 -5.06
CA LYS A 36 -18.82 12.55 -5.12
C LYS A 36 -17.82 12.39 -6.24
N VAL A 37 -16.58 12.04 -5.92
CA VAL A 37 -15.60 11.67 -6.92
C VAL A 37 -15.57 10.16 -7.06
N LEU A 38 -15.84 9.66 -8.26
CA LEU A 38 -15.79 8.24 -8.62
C LEU A 38 -14.47 7.95 -9.31
N ILE A 39 -13.71 7.00 -8.78
CA ILE A 39 -12.49 6.50 -9.41
C ILE A 39 -12.76 5.07 -9.87
N PRO A 40 -13.00 4.84 -11.16
CA PRO A 40 -13.20 3.50 -11.71
C PRO A 40 -11.98 2.60 -11.46
N GLU A 41 -12.20 1.29 -11.33
CA GLU A 41 -11.10 0.33 -11.14
C GLU A 41 -10.05 0.41 -12.25
N THR A 42 -10.45 0.76 -13.48
CA THR A 42 -9.56 0.99 -14.63
C THR A 42 -8.66 2.23 -14.47
N GLU A 43 -9.06 3.17 -13.64
CA GLU A 43 -8.31 4.38 -13.30
C GLU A 43 -7.64 4.33 -11.93
N ALA A 44 -7.84 3.24 -11.19
CA ALA A 44 -7.26 3.03 -9.87
C ALA A 44 -5.81 2.52 -9.93
N TRP A 45 -5.44 1.81 -11.00
CA TRP A 45 -4.16 1.11 -11.14
C TRP A 45 -3.41 1.51 -12.40
N MET A 46 -2.09 1.34 -12.37
CA MET A 46 -1.27 1.45 -13.58
C MET A 46 -1.57 0.28 -14.52
N PRO A 47 -1.53 0.48 -15.85
CA PRO A 47 -1.68 -0.60 -16.81
C PRO A 47 -0.69 -1.74 -16.53
N GLY A 48 -1.16 -2.97 -16.65
CA GLY A 48 -0.37 -4.17 -16.30
C GLY A 48 -0.21 -4.44 -14.82
N GLN A 49 -0.83 -3.63 -13.97
CA GLN A 49 -0.88 -3.82 -12.51
C GLN A 49 -2.31 -4.04 -12.01
N GLU A 50 -3.17 -4.57 -12.88
CA GLU A 50 -4.53 -4.92 -12.48
C GLU A 50 -4.50 -5.78 -11.23
N ARG A 51 -5.37 -5.43 -10.28
CA ARG A 51 -5.47 -6.12 -9.00
C ARG A 51 -6.84 -6.74 -8.84
N PRO A 52 -6.94 -7.83 -8.07
CA PRO A 52 -8.26 -8.40 -7.78
C PRO A 52 -9.20 -7.36 -7.15
N PRO A 53 -10.51 -7.42 -7.44
CA PRO A 53 -11.50 -6.42 -6.98
C PRO A 53 -11.52 -6.21 -5.46
N TYR A 54 -11.18 -7.24 -4.66
CA TYR A 54 -11.13 -7.11 -3.20
C TYR A 54 -10.04 -6.16 -2.71
N VAL A 55 -8.99 -5.89 -3.51
CA VAL A 55 -7.92 -4.96 -3.11
C VAL A 55 -8.46 -3.54 -3.03
N LEU A 56 -9.26 -3.11 -4.02
CA LEU A 56 -9.91 -1.81 -4.00
C LEU A 56 -10.84 -1.65 -2.79
N ARG A 57 -11.58 -2.71 -2.44
CA ARG A 57 -12.41 -2.74 -1.22
C ARG A 57 -11.59 -2.57 0.05
N ASN A 58 -10.44 -3.24 0.13
CA ASN A 58 -9.56 -3.18 1.29
C ASN A 58 -8.80 -1.85 1.42
N MET A 59 -8.89 -0.97 0.42
CA MET A 59 -8.37 0.40 0.48
C MET A 59 -9.31 1.39 1.19
N THR A 60 -10.44 0.94 1.72
CA THR A 60 -11.33 1.84 2.49
C THR A 60 -10.57 2.49 3.65
N GLY A 61 -10.55 3.83 3.65
CA GLY A 61 -9.77 4.64 4.61
C GLY A 61 -8.38 5.03 4.11
N ALA A 62 -7.91 4.51 2.97
CA ALA A 62 -6.65 4.92 2.38
C ALA A 62 -6.72 6.37 1.88
N GLU A 63 -5.62 7.09 2.06
CA GLU A 63 -5.42 8.39 1.42
C GLU A 63 -4.79 8.20 0.05
N ILE A 64 -5.44 8.72 -0.98
CA ILE A 64 -4.97 8.64 -2.36
C ILE A 64 -5.02 10.01 -3.03
N ASP A 65 -4.09 10.24 -3.94
CA ASP A 65 -4.16 11.37 -4.85
C ASP A 65 -4.92 10.97 -6.12
N TYR A 66 -5.63 11.91 -6.70
CA TYR A 66 -6.34 11.70 -7.95
C TYR A 66 -6.40 12.99 -8.76
N THR A 67 -6.52 12.83 -10.08
CA THR A 67 -6.75 13.92 -11.03
C THR A 67 -8.20 13.86 -11.47
N ILE A 68 -8.89 15.00 -11.51
CA ILE A 68 -10.25 15.06 -12.05
C ILE A 68 -10.17 14.96 -13.58
N LEU A 69 -10.95 14.04 -14.13
CA LEU A 69 -11.07 13.84 -15.58
C LEU A 69 -12.31 14.52 -16.17
N ASP A 70 -13.42 14.48 -15.40
CA ASP A 70 -14.70 15.02 -15.85
C ASP A 70 -15.56 15.41 -14.65
N VAL A 71 -16.49 16.36 -14.87
CA VAL A 71 -17.36 16.88 -13.81
C VAL A 71 -18.79 17.03 -14.35
N ASP A 72 -19.70 16.27 -13.76
CA ASP A 72 -21.14 16.50 -13.88
C ASP A 72 -21.60 17.41 -12.74
N ARG A 73 -21.81 18.68 -13.07
CA ARG A 73 -22.23 19.69 -12.09
C ARG A 73 -23.69 19.52 -11.63
N GLU A 74 -24.56 19.05 -12.53
CA GLU A 74 -25.96 18.86 -12.24
C GLU A 74 -26.17 17.63 -11.35
N GLY A 75 -25.46 16.53 -11.63
CA GLY A 75 -25.48 15.32 -10.83
C GLY A 75 -24.64 15.39 -9.55
N GLY A 76 -23.79 16.43 -9.38
CA GLY A 76 -22.90 16.54 -8.24
C GLY A 76 -21.82 15.44 -8.17
N VAL A 77 -21.41 14.94 -9.35
CA VAL A 77 -20.48 13.80 -9.49
C VAL A 77 -19.28 14.21 -10.34
N ALA A 78 -18.10 13.79 -9.97
CA ALA A 78 -16.89 13.92 -10.76
C ALA A 78 -16.24 12.55 -10.98
N ILE A 79 -15.56 12.38 -12.10
CA ILE A 79 -14.74 11.21 -12.40
C ILE A 79 -13.30 11.56 -12.17
N GLY A 80 -12.60 10.73 -11.37
CA GLY A 80 -11.20 10.90 -11.07
C GLY A 80 -10.33 9.75 -11.54
N SER A 81 -9.05 10.03 -11.72
CA SER A 81 -8.02 9.06 -12.07
C SER A 81 -6.90 9.09 -11.03
N ARG A 82 -6.76 8.02 -10.26
CA ARG A 82 -5.59 7.80 -9.42
C ARG A 82 -4.35 7.54 -10.27
N ARG A 83 -4.51 6.81 -11.35
CA ARG A 83 -3.44 6.48 -12.29
C ARG A 83 -2.71 7.73 -12.79
N MET A 84 -3.45 8.77 -13.20
CA MET A 84 -2.84 10.02 -13.66
C MET A 84 -2.10 10.76 -12.56
N ALA A 85 -2.64 10.81 -11.35
CA ALA A 85 -1.96 11.40 -10.21
C ALA A 85 -0.68 10.63 -9.86
N MET A 86 -0.70 9.29 -9.92
CA MET A 86 0.50 8.47 -9.72
C MET A 86 1.56 8.73 -10.78
N LEU A 87 1.18 8.89 -12.06
CA LEU A 87 2.11 9.24 -13.12
C LEU A 87 2.77 10.59 -12.88
N ALA A 88 2.01 11.59 -12.46
CA ALA A 88 2.55 12.89 -12.12
C ALA A 88 3.52 12.80 -10.93
N ARG A 89 3.15 12.10 -9.86
CA ARG A 89 4.05 11.88 -8.70
C ARG A 89 5.33 11.14 -9.09
N ARG A 90 5.21 10.10 -9.93
CA ARG A 90 6.36 9.37 -10.45
C ARG A 90 7.29 10.29 -11.25
N HIS A 91 6.72 11.13 -12.12
CA HIS A 91 7.50 12.09 -12.86
C HIS A 91 8.27 13.06 -11.94
N PHE A 92 7.62 13.62 -10.93
CA PHE A 92 8.28 14.49 -9.94
C PHE A 92 9.37 13.76 -9.16
N PHE A 93 9.11 12.53 -8.73
CA PHE A 93 10.10 11.72 -8.03
C PHE A 93 11.32 11.47 -8.91
N ASP A 94 11.10 11.01 -10.16
CA ASP A 94 12.17 10.69 -11.10
C ASP A 94 12.93 11.93 -11.60
N ALA A 95 12.33 13.12 -11.52
CA ALA A 95 12.95 14.39 -11.93
C ALA A 95 13.81 15.05 -10.84
N ALA A 96 13.96 14.44 -9.66
CA ALA A 96 14.81 14.97 -8.60
C ALA A 96 16.22 15.24 -9.12
N ARG A 97 16.72 16.49 -8.94
CA ARG A 97 17.99 16.96 -9.53
C ARG A 97 19.21 16.13 -9.09
N ASN A 98 19.22 15.71 -7.85
CA ASN A 98 20.32 14.93 -7.27
C ASN A 98 20.10 13.42 -7.42
N GLY A 99 19.00 13.00 -8.06
CA GLY A 99 18.59 11.59 -8.05
C GLY A 99 18.14 11.13 -6.67
N HIS A 100 17.94 9.83 -6.53
CA HIS A 100 17.64 9.17 -5.26
C HIS A 100 18.76 8.19 -4.93
N GLU A 101 19.26 8.26 -3.69
CA GLU A 101 20.33 7.39 -3.23
C GLU A 101 19.75 6.21 -2.43
N LEU A 102 20.40 5.05 -2.56
CA LEU A 102 20.06 3.90 -1.71
C LEU A 102 20.35 4.25 -0.24
N GLY A 103 19.42 3.94 0.63
CA GLY A 103 19.49 4.34 2.04
C GLY A 103 18.77 5.65 2.35
N GLU A 104 18.28 6.38 1.34
CA GLU A 104 17.48 7.59 1.55
C GLU A 104 16.20 7.29 2.33
N LYS A 105 15.90 8.19 3.28
CA LYS A 105 14.65 8.11 4.05
C LYS A 105 13.51 8.75 3.26
N LEU A 106 12.48 7.97 3.02
CA LEU A 106 11.26 8.37 2.32
C LEU A 106 10.03 8.13 3.20
N THR A 107 8.89 8.59 2.73
CA THR A 107 7.58 8.28 3.33
C THR A 107 6.72 7.53 2.33
N CYS A 108 6.14 6.41 2.74
CA CYS A 108 5.15 5.67 1.99
C CYS A 108 3.78 5.75 2.67
N ARG A 109 2.70 5.59 1.88
CA ARG A 109 1.31 5.56 2.37
C ARG A 109 0.77 4.15 2.27
N VAL A 110 0.14 3.67 3.35
CA VAL A 110 -0.53 2.37 3.37
C VAL A 110 -1.86 2.46 2.63
N LEU A 111 -2.01 1.67 1.59
CA LEU A 111 -3.23 1.60 0.79
C LEU A 111 -4.17 0.50 1.26
N SER A 112 -3.64 -0.69 1.48
CA SER A 112 -4.42 -1.80 2.03
C SER A 112 -3.55 -2.73 2.86
N VAL A 113 -4.17 -3.43 3.81
CA VAL A 113 -3.48 -4.33 4.73
C VAL A 113 -4.15 -5.70 4.68
N GLY A 114 -3.35 -6.72 4.38
CA GLY A 114 -3.70 -8.12 4.54
C GLY A 114 -2.97 -8.75 5.72
N PRO A 115 -3.26 -10.02 6.05
CA PRO A 115 -2.63 -10.68 7.20
C PRO A 115 -1.10 -10.74 7.12
N LYS A 116 -0.54 -10.84 5.91
CA LYS A 116 0.90 -11.09 5.67
C LYS A 116 1.58 -10.04 4.79
N ARG A 117 0.82 -9.14 4.19
CA ARG A 117 1.33 -8.13 3.26
C ARG A 117 0.58 -6.81 3.40
N CYS A 118 1.28 -5.72 3.21
CA CYS A 118 0.72 -4.38 3.05
C CYS A 118 0.96 -3.90 1.64
N LEU A 119 -0.07 -3.37 1.00
CA LEU A 119 0.07 -2.58 -0.21
C LEU A 119 0.36 -1.13 0.19
N VAL A 120 1.46 -0.60 -0.27
CA VAL A 120 1.88 0.79 -0.02
C VAL A 120 2.12 1.55 -1.31
N GLU A 121 1.99 2.86 -1.27
CA GLU A 121 2.38 3.77 -2.34
C GLU A 121 3.56 4.62 -1.88
N CYS A 122 4.61 4.70 -2.70
CA CYS A 122 5.76 5.57 -2.49
C CYS A 122 6.24 6.12 -3.83
N GLY A 123 6.44 7.43 -3.93
CA GLY A 123 6.95 8.07 -5.14
C GLY A 123 6.13 7.78 -6.40
N GLY A 124 4.81 7.64 -6.29
CA GLY A 124 3.91 7.29 -7.40
C GLY A 124 3.96 5.82 -7.83
N ARG A 125 4.46 4.93 -6.98
CA ARG A 125 4.57 3.48 -7.25
C ARG A 125 3.92 2.68 -6.16
N ASP A 126 3.14 1.67 -6.55
CA ASP A 126 2.54 0.71 -5.64
C ASP A 126 3.47 -0.49 -5.43
N MET A 127 3.68 -0.84 -4.16
CA MET A 127 4.50 -1.98 -3.75
C MET A 127 3.77 -2.83 -2.73
N SER A 128 3.92 -4.16 -2.85
CA SER A 128 3.38 -5.10 -1.87
C SER A 128 4.49 -5.53 -0.91
N LEU A 129 4.59 -4.86 0.22
CA LEU A 129 5.58 -5.17 1.25
C LEU A 129 5.15 -6.38 2.07
N SER A 130 6.09 -7.27 2.30
CA SER A 130 5.91 -8.41 3.20
C SER A 130 6.24 -8.03 4.65
N GLN A 131 5.93 -8.91 5.60
CA GLN A 131 6.32 -8.72 6.98
C GLN A 131 7.83 -8.46 7.15
N LYS A 132 8.68 -9.10 6.31
CA LYS A 132 10.13 -8.93 6.34
C LYS A 132 10.60 -7.51 6.00
N ASP A 133 9.79 -6.75 5.28
CA ASP A 133 10.08 -5.37 4.90
C ASP A 133 9.51 -4.37 5.91
N LEU A 134 8.52 -4.79 6.69
CA LEU A 134 7.73 -3.93 7.58
C LEU A 134 8.23 -3.94 9.03
N THR A 135 8.69 -5.08 9.53
CA THR A 135 9.05 -5.24 10.95
C THR A 135 10.14 -6.28 11.15
N TYR A 136 10.92 -6.12 12.21
CA TYR A 136 11.89 -7.13 12.66
C TYR A 136 11.23 -8.26 13.45
N THR A 137 10.08 -8.00 14.07
CA THR A 137 9.39 -8.97 14.92
C THR A 137 8.31 -9.71 14.14
N ALA A 138 8.10 -10.99 14.45
CA ALA A 138 7.03 -11.78 13.87
C ALA A 138 5.67 -11.25 14.35
N THR A 139 4.80 -10.89 13.40
CA THR A 139 3.45 -10.43 13.67
C THR A 139 2.47 -11.44 13.05
N PRO A 140 1.58 -12.05 13.83
CA PRO A 140 0.61 -13.03 13.33
C PRO A 140 -0.28 -12.45 12.24
N ASP A 141 -0.73 -11.22 12.43
CA ASP A 141 -1.59 -10.49 11.52
C ASP A 141 -1.17 -9.02 11.42
N LEU A 142 -0.76 -8.57 10.24
CA LEU A 142 -0.32 -7.20 10.02
C LEU A 142 -1.44 -6.17 10.22
N ARG A 143 -2.72 -6.58 10.13
CA ARG A 143 -3.89 -5.72 10.34
C ARG A 143 -4.03 -5.23 11.79
N GLU A 144 -3.37 -5.88 12.75
CA GLU A 144 -3.32 -5.43 14.14
C GLU A 144 -2.39 -4.21 14.31
N ARG A 145 -1.46 -4.01 13.38
CA ARG A 145 -0.39 -3.01 13.49
C ARG A 145 -0.46 -1.90 12.45
N TYR A 146 -0.98 -2.21 11.26
CA TYR A 146 -1.02 -1.29 10.13
C TYR A 146 -2.45 -1.08 9.65
N HIS A 147 -2.75 0.14 9.20
CA HIS A 147 -4.08 0.52 8.74
C HIS A 147 -4.00 1.31 7.43
N PRO A 148 -4.99 1.17 6.53
CA PRO A 148 -5.09 2.04 5.36
C PRO A 148 -5.12 3.51 5.74
N GLY A 149 -4.40 4.35 4.97
CA GLY A 149 -4.25 5.78 5.24
C GLY A 149 -3.09 6.14 6.17
N GLN A 150 -2.41 5.17 6.75
CA GLN A 150 -1.23 5.41 7.59
C GLN A 150 -0.04 5.82 6.72
N ALA A 151 0.68 6.87 7.15
CA ALA A 151 1.98 7.23 6.61
C ALA A 151 3.08 6.49 7.39
N LEU A 152 4.02 5.90 6.69
CA LEU A 152 5.15 5.16 7.26
C LEU A 152 6.44 5.71 6.70
N ASP A 153 7.41 5.96 7.57
CA ASP A 153 8.78 6.19 7.15
C ASP A 153 9.37 4.90 6.60
N CYS A 154 10.18 5.00 5.56
CA CYS A 154 10.82 3.87 4.93
C CYS A 154 12.19 4.25 4.38
N ILE A 155 13.04 3.26 4.15
CA ILE A 155 14.36 3.42 3.55
C ILE A 155 14.32 2.87 2.13
N LEU A 156 14.85 3.63 1.17
CA LEU A 156 14.98 3.21 -0.22
C LEU A 156 16.04 2.11 -0.36
N LYS A 157 15.62 0.93 -0.81
CA LYS A 157 16.49 -0.26 -0.97
C LYS A 157 16.90 -0.51 -2.39
N GLU A 158 16.01 -0.27 -3.31
CA GLU A 158 16.25 -0.43 -4.74
C GLU A 158 15.56 0.70 -5.49
N TYR A 159 16.25 1.25 -6.47
CA TYR A 159 15.67 2.23 -7.37
C TYR A 159 16.34 2.15 -8.73
N ASN A 160 15.55 1.93 -9.76
CA ASN A 160 15.99 1.96 -11.14
C ASN A 160 15.07 2.88 -11.95
N ARG A 161 15.59 4.05 -12.31
CA ARG A 161 14.86 5.07 -13.05
C ARG A 161 14.42 4.58 -14.44
N GLN A 162 15.22 3.74 -15.09
CA GLN A 162 14.94 3.27 -16.47
C GLN A 162 13.79 2.25 -16.49
N THR A 163 13.81 1.30 -15.56
CA THR A 163 12.79 0.25 -15.46
C THR A 163 11.58 0.69 -14.62
N GLY A 164 11.73 1.76 -13.84
CA GLY A 164 10.73 2.19 -12.86
C GLY A 164 10.61 1.30 -11.63
N GLN A 165 11.53 0.34 -11.47
CA GLN A 165 11.57 -0.53 -10.28
C GLN A 165 12.00 0.27 -9.06
N MET A 166 11.31 0.02 -7.94
CA MET A 166 11.57 0.62 -6.65
C MET A 166 11.19 -0.36 -5.54
N TRP A 167 12.00 -0.41 -4.50
CA TRP A 167 11.71 -1.18 -3.30
C TRP A 167 12.10 -0.40 -2.06
N VAL A 168 11.27 -0.48 -1.02
CA VAL A 168 11.50 0.20 0.26
C VAL A 168 11.39 -0.75 1.43
N SER A 169 12.03 -0.41 2.54
CA SER A 169 11.98 -1.14 3.81
C SER A 169 11.54 -0.21 4.93
N VAL A 170 10.43 -0.52 5.58
CA VAL A 170 9.93 0.23 6.74
C VAL A 170 10.71 -0.15 7.99
N LYS A 171 11.03 -1.43 8.18
CA LYS A 171 11.73 -1.89 9.39
C LYS A 171 13.08 -1.20 9.63
N GLU A 172 13.78 -0.80 8.55
CA GLU A 172 15.09 -0.16 8.68
C GLU A 172 15.04 1.27 9.23
N THR A 173 13.86 1.85 9.37
CA THR A 173 13.67 3.10 10.12
C THR A 173 13.58 2.88 11.63
N MET A 174 13.45 1.63 12.06
CA MET A 174 13.35 1.25 13.47
C MET A 174 14.69 0.73 13.98
N ALA A 175 14.92 0.84 15.30
CA ALA A 175 16.06 0.18 15.91
C ALA A 175 15.96 -1.34 15.67
N ASN A 176 17.04 -1.92 15.16
CA ASN A 176 17.08 -3.36 14.95
C ASN A 176 17.30 -4.05 16.31
N PRO A 177 16.33 -4.82 16.82
CA PRO A 177 16.44 -5.47 18.14
C PRO A 177 17.54 -6.54 18.18
N PHE A 178 18.07 -6.95 17.04
CA PHE A 178 19.16 -7.96 16.94
C PHE A 178 20.56 -7.34 16.82
N PHE A 179 20.66 -5.99 16.75
CA PHE A 179 21.93 -5.28 16.66
C PHE A 179 22.19 -4.47 17.92
N GLY A 180 23.43 -4.54 18.44
CA GLY A 180 23.88 -3.72 19.55
C GLY A 180 23.75 -4.41 20.89
N ALA A 181 23.48 -3.66 21.97
CA ALA A 181 23.55 -4.06 23.36
C ALA A 181 22.46 -5.05 23.84
N ILE A 182 21.71 -5.66 22.95
CA ILE A 182 20.81 -6.75 23.34
C ILE A 182 21.69 -7.93 23.76
N LYS A 183 21.89 -8.05 25.06
CA LYS A 183 22.57 -9.19 25.65
C LYS A 183 21.75 -10.44 25.32
N ARG A 184 22.27 -11.27 24.43
CA ARG A 184 21.70 -12.60 24.21
C ARG A 184 21.52 -13.29 25.55
N PRO A 185 20.36 -13.91 25.80
CA PRO A 185 20.15 -14.62 27.05
C PRO A 185 21.28 -15.63 27.27
N PRO A 186 21.88 -15.71 28.47
CA PRO A 186 22.90 -16.71 28.74
C PRO A 186 22.36 -18.12 28.50
N ILE A 187 23.19 -19.00 27.99
CA ILE A 187 22.85 -20.41 27.85
C ILE A 187 22.44 -20.98 29.23
N GLY A 188 21.29 -21.67 29.28
CA GLY A 188 20.72 -22.22 30.50
C GLY A 188 19.84 -21.24 31.29
N SER A 189 19.72 -19.95 30.90
CA SER A 189 18.81 -18.99 31.53
C SER A 189 17.35 -19.39 31.33
N ARG A 190 16.52 -19.27 32.35
CA ARG A 190 15.07 -19.42 32.27
C ARG A 190 14.43 -18.06 31.98
N ARG A 191 13.59 -18.00 30.94
CA ARG A 191 12.89 -16.80 30.54
C ARG A 191 11.40 -17.10 30.37
N GLN A 192 10.58 -16.12 30.67
CA GLN A 192 9.17 -16.13 30.33
C GLN A 192 9.02 -15.61 28.92
N ALA A 193 8.18 -16.24 28.10
CA ALA A 193 7.92 -15.82 26.74
C ALA A 193 6.45 -16.07 26.40
N VAL A 194 5.92 -15.28 25.45
CA VAL A 194 4.59 -15.45 24.89
C VAL A 194 4.72 -16.10 23.51
N ILE A 195 3.98 -17.18 23.27
CA ILE A 195 3.91 -17.76 21.91
C ILE A 195 3.17 -16.78 21.01
N SER A 196 3.89 -16.17 20.07
CA SER A 196 3.37 -15.16 19.15
C SER A 196 3.00 -15.70 17.76
N GLY A 197 3.39 -16.93 17.44
CA GLY A 197 3.06 -17.56 16.17
C GLY A 197 3.55 -18.99 16.08
N LYS A 198 3.09 -19.71 15.05
CA LYS A 198 3.54 -21.08 14.75
C LYS A 198 3.86 -21.23 13.26
N TYR A 199 4.76 -22.15 12.96
CA TYR A 199 5.09 -22.59 11.59
C TYR A 199 5.31 -24.11 11.57
N GLY A 200 5.52 -24.67 10.40
CA GLY A 200 5.62 -26.15 10.25
C GLY A 200 6.74 -26.81 11.05
N GLY A 201 7.76 -26.09 11.50
CA GLY A 201 8.90 -26.62 12.27
C GLY A 201 8.96 -26.16 13.72
N GLY A 202 7.99 -25.38 14.23
CA GLY A 202 8.03 -24.89 15.62
C GLY A 202 7.11 -23.71 15.89
N VAL A 203 7.45 -22.95 16.93
CA VAL A 203 6.71 -21.75 17.37
C VAL A 203 7.65 -20.56 17.47
N PHE A 204 7.13 -19.37 17.19
CA PHE A 204 7.78 -18.11 17.53
C PHE A 204 7.36 -17.72 18.96
N CYS A 205 8.32 -17.30 19.75
CA CYS A 205 8.07 -16.82 21.10
C CYS A 205 8.61 -15.39 21.23
N THR A 206 7.80 -14.48 21.71
CA THR A 206 8.21 -13.11 22.01
C THR A 206 8.61 -13.02 23.49
N LEU A 207 9.80 -12.52 23.75
CA LEU A 207 10.30 -12.24 25.09
C LEU A 207 9.76 -10.88 25.60
N PRO A 208 9.79 -10.60 26.91
CA PRO A 208 9.31 -9.34 27.48
C PRO A 208 10.04 -8.10 26.95
N ASP A 209 11.25 -8.26 26.41
CA ASP A 209 12.05 -7.22 25.77
C ASP A 209 11.77 -7.06 24.26
N GLU A 210 10.63 -7.60 23.78
CA GLU A 210 10.16 -7.59 22.37
C GLU A 210 11.09 -8.34 21.39
N THR A 211 12.08 -9.08 21.85
CA THR A 211 12.88 -9.99 21.01
C THR A 211 12.10 -11.28 20.70
N VAL A 212 12.33 -11.86 19.52
CA VAL A 212 11.67 -13.08 19.03
C VAL A 212 12.69 -14.18 18.81
#